data_b5932e1343bc103dcb552072059bec01
#
_entry.id   b5932e1343bc103dcb552072059bec01
#
_cell.length_a   1.000
_cell.length_b   1.000
_cell.length_c   1.000
_cell.angle_alpha   90.00
_cell.angle_beta   90.00
_cell.angle_gamma   90.00
#
_symmetry.space_group_name_H-M   'P 1'
#
loop_
_entity.id
_entity.type
_entity.pdbx_description
1 polymer ?
#
loop_
_entity_poly.entity_id
_entity_poly.type
_entity_poly.pdbx_seq_one_letter_code
_entity_poly.pdbx_strand_id
1 'polypeptide(L)'
;TLDRSSAASDVYKRQLLYNWKEEFTKFHPRLKVLVVDGIPTIRKKHIQMQDNYDVLITSYSLLQKDIDLYKTYTFSYLVLDEAQYIKNRGTRNAKSVKLIHAKHRVILSGTPIENCLEDLWSLFDFLMPGFLNSYDRFFEKYIRCSGEIQMKNLEYLRKKIAPFIMRRLKSDVLDDLPPISEITYHCQLTDSQRELYSSYSAFARDELMKLVERDGFEKVQIHVLATLTRLKQICCHPA
;
A
#
# COMPACT_ATOMS: atom_id res chain seq x y z
N THR A 1 23.49 8.80 5.14
CA THR A 1 22.84 7.50 5.45
C THR A 1 21.44 7.37 4.84
N LEU A 2 20.76 8.46 4.55
CA LEU A 2 19.42 8.47 3.91
C LEU A 2 19.45 8.05 2.43
N ASP A 3 20.52 8.34 1.73
CA ASP A 3 20.68 8.03 0.28
C ASP A 3 20.83 6.52 -0.01
N ARG A 4 21.43 5.76 0.90
CA ARG A 4 21.62 4.31 0.70
C ARG A 4 20.33 3.49 0.86
N SER A 5 19.42 3.92 1.73
CA SER A 5 18.14 3.21 1.92
C SER A 5 17.17 3.46 0.77
N SER A 6 17.18 4.66 0.18
CA SER A 6 16.38 4.96 -1.01
C SER A 6 16.89 4.22 -2.24
N ALA A 7 18.22 4.13 -2.44
CA ALA A 7 18.82 3.38 -3.53
C ALA A 7 18.52 1.87 -3.44
N ALA A 8 18.59 1.26 -2.25
CA ALA A 8 18.23 -0.14 -2.04
C ALA A 8 16.74 -0.41 -2.32
N SER A 9 15.86 0.49 -1.88
CA SER A 9 14.42 0.41 -2.17
C SER A 9 14.12 0.54 -3.67
N ASP A 10 14.84 1.39 -4.40
CA ASP A 10 14.66 1.56 -5.84
C ASP A 10 15.17 0.36 -6.65
N VAL A 11 16.25 -0.27 -6.21
CA VAL A 11 16.75 -1.52 -6.82
C VAL A 11 15.73 -2.64 -6.65
N TYR A 12 15.18 -2.83 -5.44
CA TYR A 12 14.15 -3.83 -5.18
C TYR A 12 12.88 -3.61 -6.03
N LYS A 13 12.41 -2.36 -6.12
CA LYS A 13 11.24 -2.02 -6.95
C LYS A 13 11.47 -2.28 -8.44
N ARG A 14 12.69 -2.07 -8.94
CA ARG A 14 13.05 -2.41 -10.32
C ARG A 14 12.98 -3.90 -10.57
N GLN A 15 13.48 -4.71 -9.65
CA GLN A 15 13.46 -6.17 -9.79
C GLN A 15 12.06 -6.72 -9.97
N LEU A 16 11.06 -6.14 -9.28
CA LEU A 16 9.65 -6.53 -9.45
C LEU A 16 9.14 -6.33 -10.89
N LEU A 17 9.58 -5.28 -11.59
CA LEU A 17 9.18 -5.06 -12.99
C LEU A 17 9.68 -6.19 -13.91
N TYR A 18 10.89 -6.65 -13.67
CA TYR A 18 11.48 -7.73 -14.46
C TYR A 18 10.89 -9.09 -14.09
N ASN A 19 10.54 -9.32 -12.83
CA ASN A 19 9.81 -10.52 -12.42
C ASN A 19 8.48 -10.64 -13.19
N TRP A 20 7.72 -9.54 -13.28
CA TRP A 20 6.50 -9.52 -14.11
C TRP A 20 6.77 -9.84 -15.58
N LYS A 21 7.86 -9.30 -16.15
CA LYS A 21 8.26 -9.63 -17.53
C LYS A 21 8.57 -11.11 -17.67
N GLU A 22 9.27 -11.72 -16.72
CA GLU A 22 9.58 -13.15 -16.72
C GLU A 22 8.31 -13.99 -16.62
N GLU A 23 7.36 -13.63 -15.76
CA GLU A 23 6.07 -14.30 -15.65
C GLU A 23 5.28 -14.23 -16.97
N PHE A 24 5.22 -13.09 -17.64
CA PHE A 24 4.61 -12.99 -18.97
C PHE A 24 5.32 -13.90 -19.98
N THR A 25 6.64 -13.93 -19.98
CA THR A 25 7.43 -14.80 -20.90
C THR A 25 7.15 -16.26 -20.64
N LYS A 26 6.99 -16.66 -19.38
CA LYS A 26 6.72 -18.03 -18.96
C LYS A 26 5.32 -18.50 -19.34
N PHE A 27 4.30 -17.70 -19.00
CA PHE A 27 2.90 -18.10 -19.16
C PHE A 27 2.30 -17.69 -20.51
N HIS A 28 2.83 -16.64 -21.14
CA HIS A 28 2.30 -16.12 -22.41
C HIS A 28 3.40 -15.59 -23.34
N PRO A 29 4.28 -16.48 -23.85
CA PRO A 29 5.49 -16.11 -24.62
C PRO A 29 5.19 -15.37 -25.93
N ARG A 30 3.95 -15.35 -26.39
CA ARG A 30 3.54 -14.62 -27.61
C ARG A 30 3.38 -13.13 -27.40
N LEU A 31 3.20 -12.67 -26.13
CA LEU A 31 3.03 -11.26 -25.82
C LEU A 31 4.38 -10.53 -25.88
N LYS A 32 4.39 -9.41 -26.57
CA LYS A 32 5.55 -8.49 -26.59
C LYS A 32 5.47 -7.59 -25.38
N VAL A 33 6.38 -7.81 -24.43
CA VAL A 33 6.41 -7.10 -23.14
C VAL A 33 7.57 -6.09 -23.11
N LEU A 34 7.25 -4.84 -22.83
CA LEU A 34 8.22 -3.77 -22.64
C LEU A 34 8.25 -3.29 -21.20
N VAL A 35 9.42 -3.28 -20.58
CA VAL A 35 9.64 -2.63 -19.28
C VAL A 35 10.06 -1.18 -19.55
N VAL A 36 9.28 -0.24 -19.02
CA VAL A 36 9.54 1.19 -19.13
C VAL A 36 10.27 1.65 -17.87
N ASP A 37 11.61 1.64 -17.96
CA ASP A 37 12.51 2.09 -16.90
C ASP A 37 13.71 2.88 -17.45
N GLY A 38 14.64 3.28 -16.57
CA GLY A 38 15.86 3.99 -16.95
C GLY A 38 15.72 5.50 -16.96
N ILE A 39 16.56 6.17 -17.78
CA ILE A 39 16.61 7.63 -17.87
C ILE A 39 15.39 8.19 -18.64
N PRO A 40 15.00 9.46 -18.40
CA PRO A 40 13.78 10.04 -18.99
C PRO A 40 13.70 9.94 -20.52
N THR A 41 14.80 10.11 -21.21
CA THR A 41 14.86 10.04 -22.69
C THR A 41 14.54 8.64 -23.21
N ILE A 42 15.04 7.60 -22.54
CA ILE A 42 14.76 6.20 -22.90
C ILE A 42 13.30 5.89 -22.59
N ARG A 43 12.79 6.26 -21.41
CA ARG A 43 11.38 6.02 -21.05
C ARG A 43 10.42 6.71 -22.01
N LYS A 44 10.68 7.96 -22.40
CA LYS A 44 9.90 8.68 -23.40
C LYS A 44 9.84 7.91 -24.72
N LYS A 45 10.97 7.42 -25.22
CA LYS A 45 11.04 6.61 -26.43
C LYS A 45 10.22 5.31 -26.28
N HIS A 46 10.36 4.61 -25.16
CA HIS A 46 9.61 3.39 -24.88
C HIS A 46 8.09 3.64 -24.89
N ILE A 47 7.61 4.70 -24.24
CA ILE A 47 6.19 5.04 -24.19
C ILE A 47 5.67 5.38 -25.60
N GLN A 48 6.45 6.12 -26.40
CA GLN A 48 6.08 6.46 -27.77
C GLN A 48 6.01 5.26 -28.71
N MET A 49 6.74 4.20 -28.41
CA MET A 49 6.74 2.94 -29.19
C MET A 49 5.70 1.91 -28.71
N GLN A 50 4.77 2.30 -27.84
CA GLN A 50 3.82 1.40 -27.21
C GLN A 50 3.01 0.53 -28.20
N ASP A 51 2.67 1.08 -29.36
CA ASP A 51 1.88 0.37 -30.39
C ASP A 51 2.57 -0.90 -30.94
N ASN A 52 3.87 -1.05 -30.69
CA ASN A 52 4.65 -2.24 -31.07
C ASN A 52 4.65 -3.33 -30.00
N TYR A 53 4.01 -3.09 -28.84
CA TYR A 53 4.03 -3.96 -27.69
C TYR A 53 2.62 -4.22 -27.18
N ASP A 54 2.41 -5.41 -26.66
CA ASP A 54 1.13 -5.82 -26.09
C ASP A 54 1.00 -5.42 -24.62
N VAL A 55 2.12 -5.36 -23.90
CA VAL A 55 2.18 -5.06 -22.46
C VAL A 55 3.30 -4.06 -22.17
N LEU A 56 2.95 -3.00 -21.41
CA LEU A 56 3.92 -2.08 -20.82
C LEU A 56 3.93 -2.26 -19.30
N ILE A 57 5.12 -2.39 -18.72
CA ILE A 57 5.32 -2.53 -17.29
C ILE A 57 6.12 -1.35 -16.78
N THR A 58 5.63 -0.66 -15.75
CA THR A 58 6.32 0.45 -15.12
C THR A 58 6.04 0.52 -13.62
N SER A 59 6.80 1.32 -12.87
CA SER A 59 6.55 1.54 -11.45
C SER A 59 5.70 2.80 -11.20
N TYR A 60 5.02 2.87 -10.04
CA TYR A 60 4.25 4.05 -9.64
C TYR A 60 5.07 5.34 -9.67
N SER A 61 6.33 5.28 -9.22
CA SER A 61 7.21 6.46 -9.19
C SER A 61 7.62 6.95 -10.57
N LEU A 62 7.83 6.04 -11.54
CA LEU A 62 8.12 6.39 -12.92
C LEU A 62 6.87 6.86 -13.65
N LEU A 63 5.73 6.22 -13.39
CA LEU A 63 4.45 6.66 -13.93
C LEU A 63 4.13 8.11 -13.55
N GLN A 64 4.34 8.50 -12.28
CA GLN A 64 4.14 9.89 -11.86
C GLN A 64 5.00 10.89 -12.63
N LYS A 65 6.26 10.53 -12.91
CA LYS A 65 7.19 11.40 -13.63
C LYS A 65 6.80 11.58 -15.10
N ASP A 66 6.22 10.55 -15.68
CA ASP A 66 5.94 10.48 -17.11
C ASP A 66 4.43 10.52 -17.42
N ILE A 67 3.60 10.91 -16.47
CA ILE A 67 2.13 10.84 -16.56
C ILE A 67 1.57 11.61 -17.77
N ASP A 68 2.21 12.73 -18.13
CA ASP A 68 1.79 13.54 -19.27
C ASP A 68 1.90 12.81 -20.61
N LEU A 69 2.79 11.84 -20.71
CA LEU A 69 2.91 10.96 -21.86
C LEU A 69 1.83 9.88 -21.85
N TYR A 70 1.60 9.23 -20.68
CA TYR A 70 0.64 8.14 -20.58
C TYR A 70 -0.82 8.58 -20.79
N LYS A 71 -1.20 9.77 -20.33
CA LYS A 71 -2.57 10.28 -20.44
C LYS A 71 -3.03 10.53 -21.88
N THR A 72 -2.10 10.59 -22.85
CA THR A 72 -2.44 10.79 -24.26
C THR A 72 -2.91 9.50 -24.95
N TYR A 73 -2.73 8.35 -24.31
CA TYR A 73 -3.08 7.05 -24.85
C TYR A 73 -4.28 6.43 -24.14
N THR A 74 -4.97 5.52 -24.81
CA THR A 74 -6.05 4.72 -24.24
C THR A 74 -5.66 3.25 -24.26
N PHE A 75 -5.58 2.66 -23.06
CA PHE A 75 -5.22 1.26 -22.89
C PHE A 75 -6.47 0.36 -22.83
N SER A 76 -6.34 -0.89 -23.25
CA SER A 76 -7.42 -1.87 -23.07
C SER A 76 -7.56 -2.24 -21.58
N TYR A 77 -6.45 -2.48 -20.92
CA TYR A 77 -6.40 -2.82 -19.48
C TYR A 77 -5.38 -1.95 -18.75
N LEU A 78 -5.72 -1.56 -17.54
CA LEU A 78 -4.81 -0.96 -16.57
C LEU A 78 -4.82 -1.84 -15.32
N VAL A 79 -3.70 -2.50 -15.06
CA VAL A 79 -3.52 -3.38 -13.89
C VAL A 79 -2.60 -2.70 -12.90
N LEU A 80 -3.03 -2.57 -11.66
CA LEU A 80 -2.21 -2.07 -10.56
C LEU A 80 -1.86 -3.22 -9.62
N ASP A 81 -0.58 -3.52 -9.50
CA ASP A 81 -0.06 -4.42 -8.48
C ASP A 81 0.26 -3.64 -7.21
N GLU A 82 0.19 -4.31 -6.04
CA GLU A 82 0.39 -3.69 -4.73
C GLU A 82 -0.47 -2.42 -4.55
N ALA A 83 -1.79 -2.56 -4.78
CA ALA A 83 -2.72 -1.42 -4.81
C ALA A 83 -2.83 -0.63 -3.49
N GLN A 84 -2.21 -1.07 -2.40
CA GLN A 84 -2.06 -0.27 -1.18
C GLN A 84 -1.36 1.07 -1.42
N TYR A 85 -0.57 1.20 -2.49
CA TYR A 85 0.04 2.48 -2.86
C TYR A 85 -0.95 3.56 -3.31
N ILE A 86 -2.20 3.21 -3.57
CA ILE A 86 -3.27 4.15 -3.96
C ILE A 86 -4.42 4.23 -2.93
N LYS A 87 -4.33 3.57 -1.78
CA LYS A 87 -5.33 3.61 -0.71
C LYS A 87 -5.66 5.03 -0.27
N ASN A 88 -4.65 5.86 -0.09
CA ASN A 88 -4.85 7.26 0.23
C ASN A 88 -5.09 8.07 -1.06
N ARG A 89 -6.34 8.53 -1.22
CA ARG A 89 -6.80 9.36 -2.37
C ARG A 89 -6.01 10.64 -2.59
N GLY A 90 -5.38 11.18 -1.54
CA GLY A 90 -4.60 12.43 -1.59
C GLY A 90 -3.22 12.26 -2.19
N THR A 91 -2.70 11.04 -2.28
CA THR A 91 -1.34 10.78 -2.75
C THR A 91 -1.16 11.05 -4.24
N ARG A 92 0.07 11.35 -4.63
CA ARG A 92 0.44 11.53 -6.04
C ARG A 92 0.20 10.25 -6.84
N ASN A 93 0.46 9.07 -6.25
CA ASN A 93 0.17 7.77 -6.88
C ASN A 93 -1.30 7.66 -7.26
N ALA A 94 -2.22 7.84 -6.30
CA ALA A 94 -3.65 7.75 -6.54
C ALA A 94 -4.15 8.73 -7.60
N LYS A 95 -3.63 9.95 -7.59
CA LYS A 95 -3.98 10.97 -8.58
C LYS A 95 -3.46 10.61 -9.98
N SER A 96 -2.20 10.16 -10.09
CA SER A 96 -1.59 9.83 -11.38
C SER A 96 -2.27 8.66 -12.07
N VAL A 97 -2.55 7.55 -11.37
CA VAL A 97 -3.18 6.38 -12.01
C VAL A 97 -4.59 6.66 -12.50
N LYS A 98 -5.32 7.61 -11.88
CA LYS A 98 -6.65 8.02 -12.31
C LYS A 98 -6.66 8.83 -13.63
N LEU A 99 -5.53 9.45 -13.97
CA LEU A 99 -5.39 10.21 -15.22
C LEU A 99 -5.19 9.32 -16.45
N ILE A 100 -4.91 8.03 -16.26
CA ILE A 100 -4.72 7.08 -17.35
C ILE A 100 -6.08 6.64 -17.89
N HIS A 101 -6.25 6.74 -19.20
CA HIS A 101 -7.44 6.24 -19.89
C HIS A 101 -7.31 4.73 -20.13
N ALA A 102 -8.23 3.94 -19.55
CA ALA A 102 -8.29 2.50 -19.76
C ALA A 102 -9.74 2.04 -19.83
N LYS A 103 -10.01 1.06 -20.71
CA LYS A 103 -11.35 0.45 -20.85
C LYS A 103 -11.68 -0.41 -19.64
N HIS A 104 -10.70 -1.16 -19.15
CA HIS A 104 -10.85 -2.06 -18.00
C HIS A 104 -9.77 -1.75 -16.97
N ARG A 105 -10.13 -1.83 -15.70
CA ARG A 105 -9.21 -1.60 -14.59
C ARG A 105 -9.22 -2.78 -13.64
N VAL A 106 -8.05 -3.21 -13.22
CA VAL A 106 -7.85 -4.34 -12.30
C VAL A 106 -6.86 -3.91 -11.23
N ILE A 107 -7.07 -4.36 -10.01
CA ILE A 107 -6.11 -4.20 -8.93
C ILE A 107 -5.75 -5.56 -8.34
N LEU A 108 -4.49 -5.70 -7.98
CA LEU A 108 -3.93 -6.81 -7.23
C LEU A 108 -3.44 -6.26 -5.89
N SER A 109 -3.79 -6.92 -4.80
CA SER A 109 -3.34 -6.54 -3.47
C SER A 109 -3.41 -7.73 -2.54
N GLY A 110 -2.36 -7.96 -1.76
CA GLY A 110 -2.37 -8.91 -0.65
C GLY A 110 -3.22 -8.43 0.54
N THR A 111 -3.46 -7.12 0.62
CA THR A 111 -4.09 -6.46 1.76
C THR A 111 -5.11 -5.39 1.31
N PRO A 112 -6.25 -5.81 0.73
CA PRO A 112 -7.21 -4.86 0.15
C PRO A 112 -7.88 -3.95 1.19
N ILE A 113 -8.07 -4.43 2.42
CA ILE A 113 -8.67 -3.69 3.54
C ILE A 113 -7.84 -4.01 4.78
N GLU A 114 -6.94 -3.11 5.16
CA GLU A 114 -6.13 -3.29 6.37
C GLU A 114 -6.71 -2.51 7.55
N ASN A 115 -7.01 -1.24 7.39
CA ASN A 115 -7.25 -0.35 8.50
C ASN A 115 -8.61 0.36 8.50
N CYS A 116 -9.16 0.70 7.33
CA CYS A 116 -10.40 1.46 7.28
C CYS A 116 -11.19 1.27 5.97
N LEU A 117 -12.48 1.60 6.02
CA LEU A 117 -13.37 1.57 4.85
C LEU A 117 -13.01 2.63 3.80
N GLU A 118 -12.27 3.66 4.19
CA GLU A 118 -11.79 4.71 3.28
C GLU A 118 -10.83 4.15 2.23
N ASP A 119 -9.99 3.17 2.64
CA ASP A 119 -9.09 2.45 1.72
C ASP A 119 -9.89 1.76 0.63
N LEU A 120 -10.96 1.05 1.02
CA LEU A 120 -11.88 0.39 0.10
C LEU A 120 -12.49 1.37 -0.89
N TRP A 121 -12.97 2.52 -0.38
CA TRP A 121 -13.55 3.56 -1.25
C TRP A 121 -12.54 4.03 -2.29
N SER A 122 -11.31 4.30 -1.89
CA SER A 122 -10.25 4.78 -2.79
C SER A 122 -9.92 3.77 -3.90
N LEU A 123 -9.90 2.47 -3.58
CA LEU A 123 -9.68 1.41 -4.56
C LEU A 123 -10.84 1.33 -5.55
N PHE A 124 -12.08 1.38 -5.06
CA PHE A 124 -13.26 1.34 -5.93
C PHE A 124 -13.46 2.62 -6.76
N ASP A 125 -13.02 3.79 -6.25
CA ASP A 125 -13.04 5.03 -7.01
C ASP A 125 -12.03 5.00 -8.19
N PHE A 126 -10.94 4.24 -8.05
CA PHE A 126 -10.07 3.91 -9.17
C PHE A 126 -10.70 2.89 -10.12
N LEU A 127 -11.21 1.77 -9.62
CA LEU A 127 -11.77 0.67 -10.45
C LEU A 127 -12.99 1.11 -11.23
N MET A 128 -13.95 1.70 -10.55
CA MET A 128 -15.28 2.06 -11.06
C MET A 128 -15.69 3.42 -10.48
N PRO A 129 -15.25 4.53 -11.08
CA PRO A 129 -15.59 5.87 -10.60
C PRO A 129 -17.09 6.06 -10.43
N GLY A 130 -17.50 6.53 -9.26
CA GLY A 130 -18.91 6.77 -8.93
C GLY A 130 -19.71 5.55 -8.43
N PHE A 131 -19.19 4.33 -8.52
CA PHE A 131 -19.89 3.11 -8.06
C PHE A 131 -20.28 3.15 -6.58
N LEU A 132 -19.38 3.66 -5.74
CA LEU A 132 -19.61 3.83 -4.30
C LEU A 132 -20.05 5.26 -3.93
N ASN A 133 -20.54 6.05 -4.88
CA ASN A 133 -20.88 7.48 -4.76
C ASN A 133 -19.67 8.36 -4.44
N SER A 134 -19.93 9.67 -4.16
CA SER A 134 -18.89 10.58 -3.67
C SER A 134 -18.37 10.14 -2.32
N TYR A 135 -17.14 10.54 -1.98
CA TYR A 135 -16.53 10.22 -0.69
C TYR A 135 -17.39 10.68 0.49
N ASP A 136 -17.94 11.88 0.43
CA ASP A 136 -18.75 12.43 1.52
C ASP A 136 -20.01 11.59 1.79
N ARG A 137 -20.71 11.17 0.72
CA ARG A 137 -21.86 10.27 0.84
C ARG A 137 -21.48 8.88 1.36
N PHE A 138 -20.33 8.38 0.94
CA PHE A 138 -19.81 7.10 1.43
C PHE A 138 -19.45 7.20 2.91
N PHE A 139 -18.76 8.27 3.30
CA PHE A 139 -18.35 8.52 4.68
C PHE A 139 -19.56 8.62 5.61
N GLU A 140 -20.56 9.44 5.28
CA GLU A 140 -21.78 9.58 6.07
C GLU A 140 -22.53 8.25 6.21
N LYS A 141 -22.62 7.48 5.13
CA LYS A 141 -23.42 6.25 5.11
C LYS A 141 -22.75 5.07 5.81
N TYR A 142 -21.43 4.91 5.70
CA TYR A 142 -20.74 3.69 6.11
C TYR A 142 -19.76 3.90 7.27
N ILE A 143 -19.27 5.11 7.49
CA ILE A 143 -18.24 5.40 8.48
C ILE A 143 -18.82 6.17 9.67
N ARG A 144 -19.54 7.25 9.43
CA ARG A 144 -20.08 8.11 10.48
C ARG A 144 -21.27 7.51 11.22
N CYS A 145 -22.02 6.62 10.60
CA CYS A 145 -23.13 5.94 11.25
C CYS A 145 -22.64 4.93 12.29
N SER A 146 -23.47 4.63 13.28
CA SER A 146 -23.17 3.68 14.36
C SER A 146 -24.33 2.74 14.67
N GLY A 147 -24.06 1.69 15.44
CA GLY A 147 -25.08 0.73 15.90
C GLY A 147 -25.65 -0.13 14.78
N GLU A 148 -26.93 -0.50 14.90
CA GLU A 148 -27.60 -1.39 13.94
C GLU A 148 -27.64 -0.86 12.51
N ILE A 149 -27.74 0.46 12.34
CA ILE A 149 -27.77 1.10 11.02
C ILE A 149 -26.43 0.88 10.32
N GLN A 150 -25.32 1.01 11.03
CA GLN A 150 -24.00 0.74 10.49
C GLN A 150 -23.86 -0.71 10.05
N MET A 151 -24.29 -1.66 10.88
CA MET A 151 -24.21 -3.09 10.54
C MET A 151 -25.00 -3.43 9.27
N LYS A 152 -26.22 -2.92 9.14
CA LYS A 152 -27.05 -3.10 7.93
C LYS A 152 -26.41 -2.47 6.70
N ASN A 153 -25.84 -1.28 6.84
CA ASN A 153 -25.13 -0.61 5.74
C ASN A 153 -23.87 -1.37 5.30
N LEU A 154 -23.10 -1.92 6.24
CA LEU A 154 -21.91 -2.71 5.94
C LEU A 154 -22.27 -4.03 5.25
N GLU A 155 -23.34 -4.69 5.67
CA GLU A 155 -23.83 -5.90 4.99
C GLU A 155 -24.28 -5.60 3.55
N TYR A 156 -24.99 -4.50 3.35
CA TYR A 156 -25.35 -4.03 2.02
C TYR A 156 -24.10 -3.72 1.16
N LEU A 157 -23.10 -3.02 1.72
CA LEU A 157 -21.86 -2.73 1.05
C LEU A 157 -21.14 -4.02 0.64
N ARG A 158 -21.02 -4.99 1.56
CA ARG A 158 -20.42 -6.28 1.31
C ARG A 158 -21.08 -7.00 0.12
N LYS A 159 -22.41 -7.08 0.11
CA LYS A 159 -23.17 -7.69 -1.00
C LYS A 159 -22.92 -6.95 -2.32
N LYS A 160 -22.85 -5.62 -2.27
CA LYS A 160 -22.65 -4.77 -3.45
C LYS A 160 -21.28 -4.96 -4.09
N ILE A 161 -20.22 -5.12 -3.29
CA ILE A 161 -18.84 -5.25 -3.79
C ILE A 161 -18.41 -6.70 -4.07
N ALA A 162 -19.08 -7.68 -3.49
CA ALA A 162 -18.72 -9.10 -3.58
C ALA A 162 -18.49 -9.61 -5.02
N PRO A 163 -19.27 -9.22 -6.04
CA PRO A 163 -19.06 -9.67 -7.41
C PRO A 163 -17.73 -9.18 -8.05
N PHE A 164 -17.12 -8.15 -7.47
CA PHE A 164 -15.92 -7.48 -8.01
C PHE A 164 -14.65 -7.82 -7.22
N ILE A 165 -14.76 -8.64 -6.18
CA ILE A 165 -13.63 -9.03 -5.32
C ILE A 165 -13.44 -10.53 -5.36
N MET A 166 -12.22 -10.95 -5.71
CA MET A 166 -11.80 -12.34 -5.55
C MET A 166 -10.69 -12.40 -4.51
N ARG A 167 -10.88 -13.17 -3.45
CA ARG A 167 -9.86 -13.43 -2.43
C ARG A 167 -9.56 -14.91 -2.36
N ARG A 168 -8.27 -15.26 -2.40
CA ARG A 168 -7.78 -16.62 -2.18
C ARG A 168 -6.76 -16.59 -1.04
N LEU A 169 -6.97 -17.43 -0.05
CA LEU A 169 -5.98 -17.63 1.01
C LEU A 169 -5.01 -18.72 0.57
N LYS A 170 -3.77 -18.65 1.03
CA LYS A 170 -2.77 -19.70 0.76
C LYS A 170 -3.24 -21.06 1.26
N SER A 171 -3.89 -21.10 2.44
CA SER A 171 -4.51 -22.29 3.03
C SER A 171 -5.56 -22.96 2.15
N ASP A 172 -6.22 -22.19 1.28
CA ASP A 172 -7.34 -22.69 0.47
C ASP A 172 -6.88 -23.27 -0.89
N VAL A 173 -5.62 -23.06 -1.26
CA VAL A 173 -5.12 -23.33 -2.62
C VAL A 173 -3.87 -24.22 -2.64
N LEU A 174 -3.14 -24.29 -1.55
CA LEU A 174 -1.83 -24.95 -1.49
C LEU A 174 -1.85 -26.07 -0.43
N ASP A 175 -2.48 -27.19 -0.77
CA ASP A 175 -2.54 -28.39 0.07
C ASP A 175 -1.16 -29.01 0.32
N ASP A 176 -0.20 -28.76 -0.57
CA ASP A 176 1.17 -29.28 -0.51
C ASP A 176 2.12 -28.48 0.38
N LEU A 177 1.70 -27.33 0.92
CA LEU A 177 2.55 -26.54 1.82
C LEU A 177 2.48 -27.06 3.25
N PRO A 178 3.64 -27.22 3.92
CA PRO A 178 3.64 -27.57 5.33
C PRO A 178 2.97 -26.44 6.15
N PRO A 179 2.39 -26.78 7.32
CA PRO A 179 1.81 -25.78 8.20
C PRO A 179 2.85 -24.73 8.60
N ILE A 180 2.41 -23.48 8.75
CA ILE A 180 3.27 -22.38 9.18
C ILE A 180 3.77 -22.68 10.58
N SER A 181 5.09 -22.78 10.77
CA SER A 181 5.72 -22.85 12.08
C SER A 181 6.13 -21.45 12.51
N GLU A 182 5.49 -20.95 13.56
CA GLU A 182 5.88 -19.69 14.19
C GLU A 182 6.83 -19.97 15.34
N ILE A 183 8.04 -19.44 15.29
CA ILE A 183 9.03 -19.55 16.35
C ILE A 183 9.25 -18.15 16.93
N THR A 184 8.92 -17.98 18.20
CA THR A 184 9.17 -16.73 18.93
C THR A 184 10.50 -16.82 19.65
N TYR A 185 11.46 -15.99 19.25
CA TYR A 185 12.74 -15.88 19.95
C TYR A 185 12.69 -14.74 20.96
N HIS A 186 12.89 -15.06 22.23
CA HIS A 186 13.03 -14.09 23.30
C HIS A 186 14.51 -13.76 23.50
N CYS A 187 14.92 -12.56 23.09
CA CYS A 187 16.26 -12.04 23.30
C CYS A 187 16.29 -11.27 24.63
N GLN A 188 17.29 -11.55 25.48
CA GLN A 188 17.50 -10.77 26.68
C GLN A 188 18.26 -9.49 26.34
N LEU A 189 17.86 -8.39 26.95
CA LEU A 189 18.58 -7.12 26.88
C LEU A 189 19.91 -7.25 27.64
N THR A 190 20.97 -6.61 27.14
CA THR A 190 22.20 -6.45 27.91
C THR A 190 21.93 -5.60 29.16
N ASP A 191 22.82 -5.66 30.15
CA ASP A 191 22.61 -4.90 31.39
C ASP A 191 22.52 -3.39 31.12
N SER A 192 23.35 -2.86 30.26
CA SER A 192 23.31 -1.45 29.82
C SER A 192 22.02 -1.07 29.09
N GLN A 193 21.50 -1.96 28.24
CA GLN A 193 20.21 -1.73 27.57
C GLN A 193 19.06 -1.78 28.58
N ARG A 194 19.09 -2.71 29.53
CA ARG A 194 18.05 -2.86 30.55
C ARG A 194 17.97 -1.65 31.46
N GLU A 195 19.11 -1.14 31.90
CA GLU A 195 19.20 0.06 32.73
C GLU A 195 18.66 1.30 31.98
N LEU A 196 19.12 1.52 30.74
CA LEU A 196 18.66 2.61 29.89
C LEU A 196 17.16 2.49 29.57
N TYR A 197 16.68 1.30 29.26
CA TYR A 197 15.26 1.06 28.96
C TYR A 197 14.40 1.38 30.18
N SER A 198 14.79 0.90 31.38
CA SER A 198 14.04 1.10 32.62
C SER A 198 13.98 2.58 33.00
N SER A 199 15.14 3.27 32.94
CA SER A 199 15.24 4.71 33.25
C SER A 199 14.39 5.55 32.28
N TYR A 200 14.52 5.28 30.99
CA TYR A 200 13.76 6.01 29.98
C TYR A 200 12.26 5.71 30.06
N SER A 201 11.87 4.46 30.30
CA SER A 201 10.47 4.04 30.44
C SER A 201 9.79 4.72 31.62
N ALA A 202 10.48 4.79 32.79
CA ALA A 202 9.97 5.48 33.97
C ALA A 202 9.77 6.98 33.72
N PHE A 203 10.80 7.65 33.19
CA PHE A 203 10.73 9.07 32.84
C PHE A 203 9.61 9.38 31.84
N ALA A 204 9.56 8.62 30.76
CA ALA A 204 8.56 8.83 29.70
C ALA A 204 7.12 8.58 30.17
N ARG A 205 6.93 7.60 31.07
CA ARG A 205 5.62 7.33 31.67
C ARG A 205 5.10 8.54 32.44
N ASP A 206 5.96 9.12 33.31
CA ASP A 206 5.59 10.26 34.14
C ASP A 206 5.31 11.51 33.29
N GLU A 207 6.09 11.72 32.24
CA GLU A 207 5.88 12.83 31.29
C GLU A 207 4.59 12.67 30.50
N LEU A 208 4.33 11.46 29.95
CA LEU A 208 3.11 11.19 29.19
C LEU A 208 1.85 11.31 30.05
N MET A 209 1.88 10.85 31.30
CA MET A 209 0.74 11.00 32.21
C MET A 209 0.40 12.48 32.46
N LYS A 210 1.40 13.33 32.71
CA LYS A 210 1.20 14.78 32.86
C LYS A 210 0.64 15.44 31.60
N LEU A 211 1.12 15.00 30.41
CA LEU A 211 0.62 15.50 29.13
C LEU A 211 -0.82 15.08 28.87
N VAL A 212 -1.18 13.83 29.18
CA VAL A 212 -2.55 13.31 29.02
C VAL A 212 -3.53 14.05 29.95
N GLU A 213 -3.12 14.30 31.19
CA GLU A 213 -3.95 15.06 32.14
C GLU A 213 -4.18 16.51 31.69
N ARG A 214 -3.17 17.14 31.08
CA ARG A 214 -3.25 18.54 30.64
C ARG A 214 -3.98 18.71 29.30
N ASP A 215 -3.69 17.88 28.30
CA ASP A 215 -4.05 18.12 26.90
C ASP A 215 -5.05 17.06 26.34
N GLY A 216 -5.29 15.99 27.09
CA GLY A 216 -6.10 14.86 26.67
C GLY A 216 -5.36 13.86 25.78
N PHE A 217 -5.83 12.61 25.79
CA PHE A 217 -5.15 11.50 25.09
C PHE A 217 -5.00 11.71 23.58
N GLU A 218 -6.00 12.28 22.90
CA GLU A 218 -5.97 12.48 21.46
C GLU A 218 -4.82 13.34 20.97
N LYS A 219 -4.45 14.39 21.73
CA LYS A 219 -3.35 15.29 21.37
C LYS A 219 -1.96 14.71 21.67
N VAL A 220 -1.90 13.73 22.56
CA VAL A 220 -0.64 13.14 23.06
C VAL A 220 -0.21 11.92 22.24
N GLN A 221 -1.03 11.43 21.33
CA GLN A 221 -0.74 10.21 20.53
C GLN A 221 0.62 10.24 19.82
N ILE A 222 1.02 11.38 19.29
CA ILE A 222 2.31 11.55 18.60
C ILE A 222 3.47 11.36 19.61
N HIS A 223 3.35 11.89 20.83
CA HIS A 223 4.35 11.72 21.88
C HIS A 223 4.45 10.26 22.34
N VAL A 224 3.31 9.56 22.47
CA VAL A 224 3.27 8.13 22.77
C VAL A 224 4.01 7.33 21.68
N LEU A 225 3.73 7.60 20.41
CA LEU A 225 4.39 6.94 19.28
C LEU A 225 5.91 7.19 19.25
N ALA A 226 6.33 8.43 19.50
CA ALA A 226 7.74 8.79 19.59
C ALA A 226 8.44 8.05 20.73
N THR A 227 7.81 7.97 21.92
CA THR A 227 8.30 7.22 23.07
C THR A 227 8.45 5.73 22.76
N LEU A 228 7.42 5.10 22.18
CA LEU A 228 7.49 3.70 21.79
C LEU A 228 8.59 3.44 20.76
N THR A 229 8.76 4.35 19.81
CA THR A 229 9.84 4.29 18.82
C THR A 229 11.21 4.35 19.48
N ARG A 230 11.39 5.23 20.45
CA ARG A 230 12.66 5.34 21.19
C ARG A 230 12.95 4.11 22.05
N LEU A 231 11.94 3.54 22.71
CA LEU A 231 12.08 2.29 23.46
C LEU A 231 12.51 1.12 22.53
N LYS A 232 11.91 1.02 21.34
CA LYS A 232 12.35 0.04 20.35
C LYS A 232 13.80 0.26 19.88
N GLN A 233 14.22 1.51 19.71
CA GLN A 233 15.60 1.83 19.35
C GLN A 233 16.58 1.38 20.44
N ILE A 234 16.26 1.61 21.72
CA ILE A 234 17.07 1.17 22.86
C ILE A 234 17.21 -0.38 22.86
N CYS A 235 16.15 -1.11 22.54
CA CYS A 235 16.21 -2.56 22.39
C CYS A 235 17.15 -3.02 21.25
N CYS A 236 17.27 -2.21 20.18
CA CYS A 236 18.16 -2.55 19.08
C CYS A 236 19.62 -2.14 19.34
N HIS A 237 19.85 -0.95 19.93
CA HIS A 237 21.17 -0.43 20.21
C HIS A 237 21.09 0.63 21.34
N PRO A 238 21.95 0.55 22.37
CA PRO A 238 21.89 1.44 23.55
C PRO A 238 22.43 2.85 23.31
N ALA A 239 23.02 3.16 22.16
CA ALA A 239 23.59 4.48 21.82
C ALA A 239 22.60 5.41 21.12
#